data_020a38d71fc8e511ed9e7c91e193a69d
#
_entry.id   020a38d71fc8e511ed9e7c91e193a69d
#
_cell.length_a   1.000
_cell.length_b   1.000
_cell.length_c   1.000
_cell.angle_alpha   90.00
_cell.angle_beta   90.00
_cell.angle_gamma   90.00
#
_symmetry.space_group_name_H-M   'P 1'
#
loop_
_entity.id
_entity.type
_entity.pdbx_description
1 polymer ?
#
loop_
_entity_poly.entity_id
_entity_poly.type
_entity_poly.pdbx_seq_one_letter_code
_entity_poly.pdbx_strand_id
1 'polypeptide(L)'
;MTEAEYLANYDPKAFKAQLLTVDAVLFTYHDQQLKVLLVQRSNHPFLGFWGLPGGFIDEHSDQSLEDAALRKLQEKTTVVPPYIEQLCTVGNSHRDVRGWSVTVCYTALMSYQACQIQIDSVTDAKWWPLEDVLQMPLAFDHLQLIEQARERLTQKALYSLVPGFALAEPFTLPELQHVHEVLLGKPIQGKSFRRRVEQADLLIDTGLKRTERGRPANLYRLKSDTASYRFLRNLEC
;
A
#
# COMPACT_ATOMS: atom_id res chain seq x y z
N MET A 1 -39.29 9.62 -25.91
CA MET A 1 -38.84 9.48 -24.52
C MET A 1 -37.62 10.37 -24.37
N THR A 2 -37.69 11.38 -23.53
CA THR A 2 -36.56 12.27 -23.18
C THR A 2 -35.65 11.59 -22.20
N GLU A 3 -34.41 12.09 -22.03
CA GLU A 3 -33.48 11.58 -21.01
C GLU A 3 -34.06 11.66 -19.59
N ALA A 4 -34.74 12.75 -19.26
CA ALA A 4 -35.43 12.93 -17.99
C ALA A 4 -36.52 11.88 -17.74
N GLU A 5 -37.32 11.56 -18.76
CA GLU A 5 -38.35 10.50 -18.70
C GLU A 5 -37.70 9.12 -18.55
N TYR A 6 -36.55 8.86 -19.20
CA TYR A 6 -35.80 7.63 -19.07
C TYR A 6 -35.25 7.48 -17.65
N LEU A 7 -34.57 8.50 -17.11
CA LEU A 7 -33.99 8.47 -15.78
C LEU A 7 -35.03 8.33 -14.67
N ALA A 8 -36.21 8.97 -14.82
CA ALA A 8 -37.32 8.86 -13.87
C ALA A 8 -37.91 7.43 -13.78
N ASN A 9 -37.76 6.63 -14.85
CA ASN A 9 -38.25 5.25 -14.92
C ASN A 9 -37.13 4.20 -14.84
N TYR A 10 -35.87 4.64 -14.67
CA TYR A 10 -34.76 3.73 -14.60
C TYR A 10 -34.71 3.02 -13.22
N ASP A 11 -34.71 1.68 -13.23
CA ASP A 11 -34.54 0.87 -12.04
C ASP A 11 -33.12 0.24 -12.03
N PRO A 12 -32.20 0.77 -11.25
CA PRO A 12 -30.85 0.21 -11.15
C PRO A 12 -30.85 -1.22 -10.57
N LYS A 13 -31.92 -1.64 -9.85
CA LYS A 13 -32.05 -2.98 -9.27
C LYS A 13 -32.52 -4.03 -10.28
N ALA A 14 -32.92 -3.61 -11.49
CA ALA A 14 -33.26 -4.53 -12.59
C ALA A 14 -32.04 -5.40 -13.02
N PHE A 15 -30.82 -4.97 -12.69
CA PHE A 15 -29.60 -5.69 -12.96
C PHE A 15 -29.07 -6.35 -11.67
N LYS A 16 -28.61 -7.61 -11.80
CA LYS A 16 -27.98 -8.30 -10.68
C LYS A 16 -26.67 -7.62 -10.33
N ALA A 17 -26.60 -6.98 -9.16
CA ALA A 17 -25.37 -6.39 -8.65
C ALA A 17 -24.33 -7.47 -8.35
N GLN A 18 -23.08 -7.23 -8.73
CA GLN A 18 -21.94 -8.07 -8.37
C GLN A 18 -21.39 -7.65 -6.99
N LEU A 19 -20.66 -8.57 -6.33
CA LEU A 19 -19.97 -8.24 -5.09
C LEU A 19 -18.80 -7.31 -5.40
N LEU A 20 -18.87 -6.05 -4.98
CA LEU A 20 -17.80 -5.08 -5.15
C LEU A 20 -17.11 -4.84 -3.81
N THR A 21 -15.79 -5.06 -3.81
CA THR A 21 -14.93 -4.89 -2.64
C THR A 21 -13.73 -4.02 -2.96
N VAL A 22 -13.07 -3.55 -1.93
CA VAL A 22 -11.73 -2.96 -1.97
C VAL A 22 -10.82 -3.77 -1.06
N ASP A 23 -9.56 -3.94 -1.46
CA ASP A 23 -8.51 -4.53 -0.64
C ASP A 23 -7.28 -3.63 -0.67
N ALA A 24 -6.48 -3.63 0.41
CA ALA A 24 -5.29 -2.80 0.50
C ALA A 24 -4.06 -3.63 0.91
N VAL A 25 -2.99 -3.55 0.10
CA VAL A 25 -1.68 -4.12 0.39
C VAL A 25 -0.78 -3.01 0.91
N LEU A 26 -0.61 -2.92 2.21
CA LEU A 26 0.31 -1.98 2.84
C LEU A 26 1.63 -2.65 3.20
N PHE A 27 2.72 -2.01 2.79
CA PHE A 27 4.07 -2.41 3.18
C PHE A 27 4.70 -1.41 4.14
N THR A 28 5.60 -1.92 4.97
CA THR A 28 6.52 -1.13 5.78
C THR A 28 7.89 -1.79 5.80
N TYR A 29 8.95 -0.99 5.96
CA TYR A 29 10.29 -1.49 6.26
C TYR A 29 10.61 -1.22 7.71
N HIS A 30 10.64 -2.28 8.53
CA HIS A 30 10.85 -2.20 9.97
C HIS A 30 11.61 -3.43 10.47
N ASP A 31 12.52 -3.25 11.46
CA ASP A 31 13.41 -4.29 11.97
C ASP A 31 14.21 -5.00 10.85
N GLN A 32 14.71 -4.23 9.88
CA GLN A 32 15.49 -4.71 8.74
C GLN A 32 14.72 -5.69 7.82
N GLN A 33 13.40 -5.69 7.87
CA GLN A 33 12.55 -6.57 7.08
C GLN A 33 11.45 -5.77 6.38
N LEU A 34 11.12 -6.17 5.16
CA LEU A 34 9.89 -5.73 4.49
C LEU A 34 8.72 -6.53 5.10
N LYS A 35 7.72 -5.80 5.60
CA LYS A 35 6.54 -6.37 6.25
C LYS A 35 5.29 -5.95 5.50
N VAL A 36 4.25 -6.76 5.56
CA VAL A 36 2.91 -6.48 5.02
C VAL A 36 1.87 -6.53 6.14
N LEU A 37 0.91 -5.62 6.09
CA LEU A 37 -0.18 -5.55 7.06
C LEU A 37 -1.26 -6.55 6.71
N LEU A 38 -1.57 -7.46 7.64
CA LEU A 38 -2.65 -8.42 7.53
C LEU A 38 -3.60 -8.32 8.72
N VAL A 39 -4.83 -8.76 8.50
CA VAL A 39 -5.88 -8.91 9.51
C VAL A 39 -6.34 -10.36 9.59
N GLN A 40 -6.64 -10.85 10.80
CA GLN A 40 -7.20 -12.17 10.99
C GLN A 40 -8.72 -12.10 10.97
N ARG A 41 -9.36 -12.92 10.15
CA ARG A 41 -10.80 -12.89 9.93
C ARG A 41 -11.58 -13.53 11.09
N SER A 42 -12.61 -12.85 11.56
CA SER A 42 -13.54 -13.38 12.59
C SER A 42 -14.79 -14.07 12.00
N ASN A 43 -14.98 -14.03 10.67
CA ASN A 43 -16.21 -14.49 10.02
C ASN A 43 -15.93 -15.36 8.78
N HIS A 44 -16.89 -16.22 8.43
CA HIS A 44 -16.90 -16.93 7.16
C HIS A 44 -17.12 -16.00 5.94
N PRO A 45 -16.61 -16.38 4.78
CA PRO A 45 -15.68 -17.49 4.50
C PRO A 45 -14.30 -17.23 5.08
N PHE A 46 -13.46 -18.26 5.18
CA PHE A 46 -12.08 -18.18 5.70
C PHE A 46 -11.97 -17.69 7.15
N LEU A 47 -12.87 -18.13 8.05
CA LEU A 47 -12.77 -17.86 9.49
C LEU A 47 -11.39 -18.29 10.03
N GLY A 48 -10.71 -17.39 10.77
CA GLY A 48 -9.38 -17.61 11.35
C GLY A 48 -8.19 -17.45 10.39
N PHE A 49 -8.42 -17.33 9.09
CA PHE A 49 -7.36 -17.06 8.12
C PHE A 49 -6.92 -15.60 8.17
N TRP A 50 -5.66 -15.39 7.85
CA TRP A 50 -5.12 -14.06 7.60
C TRP A 50 -5.46 -13.60 6.18
N GLY A 51 -5.66 -12.30 6.01
CA GLY A 51 -5.93 -11.70 4.71
C GLY A 51 -5.67 -10.20 4.73
N LEU A 52 -5.84 -9.56 3.59
CA LEU A 52 -5.68 -8.11 3.44
C LEU A 52 -6.79 -7.37 4.20
N PRO A 53 -6.50 -6.20 4.79
CA PRO A 53 -7.53 -5.28 5.19
C PRO A 53 -8.31 -4.81 3.96
N GLY A 54 -9.64 -4.92 4.00
CA GLY A 54 -10.51 -4.63 2.88
C GLY A 54 -11.97 -4.95 3.23
N GLY A 55 -12.85 -4.94 2.25
CA GLY A 55 -14.26 -5.28 2.41
C GLY A 55 -15.16 -4.58 1.42
N PHE A 56 -16.47 -4.69 1.64
CA PHE A 56 -17.46 -4.06 0.78
C PHE A 56 -17.43 -2.54 0.87
N ILE A 57 -17.71 -1.89 -0.24
CA ILE A 57 -18.00 -0.45 -0.29
C ILE A 57 -19.29 -0.15 0.50
N ASP A 58 -19.40 1.06 0.96
CA ASP A 58 -20.61 1.61 1.57
C ASP A 58 -21.08 2.81 0.74
N GLU A 59 -22.13 2.63 -0.06
CA GLU A 59 -22.68 3.64 -0.97
C GLU A 59 -23.14 4.93 -0.26
N HIS A 60 -23.32 4.89 1.07
CA HIS A 60 -23.77 6.06 1.84
C HIS A 60 -22.63 6.89 2.39
N SER A 61 -21.48 6.26 2.68
CA SER A 61 -20.33 6.93 3.31
C SER A 61 -19.15 7.15 2.37
N ASP A 62 -18.94 6.23 1.40
CA ASP A 62 -17.78 6.28 0.52
C ASP A 62 -18.06 7.15 -0.71
N GLN A 63 -17.27 8.21 -0.92
CA GLN A 63 -17.37 9.07 -2.10
C GLN A 63 -16.62 8.48 -3.30
N SER A 64 -15.63 7.61 -3.02
CA SER A 64 -14.81 6.94 -4.02
C SER A 64 -14.35 5.56 -3.52
N LEU A 65 -13.80 4.74 -4.42
CA LEU A 65 -13.19 3.46 -4.04
C LEU A 65 -11.92 3.66 -3.18
N GLU A 66 -11.23 4.78 -3.35
CA GLU A 66 -10.09 5.16 -2.52
C GLU A 66 -10.55 5.45 -1.08
N ASP A 67 -11.63 6.22 -0.91
CA ASP A 67 -12.22 6.48 0.41
C ASP A 67 -12.65 5.17 1.09
N ALA A 68 -13.27 4.26 0.34
CA ALA A 68 -13.63 2.94 0.84
C ALA A 68 -12.41 2.16 1.34
N ALA A 69 -11.30 2.16 0.59
CA ALA A 69 -10.07 1.47 0.96
C ALA A 69 -9.44 2.08 2.24
N LEU A 70 -9.35 3.41 2.31
CA LEU A 70 -8.84 4.13 3.49
C LEU A 70 -9.71 3.90 4.72
N ARG A 71 -11.03 3.96 4.58
CA ARG A 71 -11.98 3.66 5.66
C ARG A 71 -11.80 2.23 6.16
N LYS A 72 -11.72 1.23 5.28
CA LYS A 72 -11.52 -0.18 5.66
C LYS A 72 -10.18 -0.42 6.35
N LEU A 73 -9.12 0.27 5.93
CA LEU A 73 -7.83 0.25 6.63
C LEU A 73 -7.98 0.81 8.04
N GLN A 74 -8.54 1.99 8.18
CA GLN A 74 -8.68 2.67 9.47
C GLN A 74 -9.56 1.88 10.43
N GLU A 75 -10.73 1.39 9.98
CA GLU A 75 -11.65 0.58 10.80
C GLU A 75 -10.99 -0.69 11.34
N LYS A 76 -10.19 -1.38 10.51
CA LYS A 76 -9.64 -2.69 10.86
C LYS A 76 -8.27 -2.66 11.54
N THR A 77 -7.51 -1.57 11.37
CA THR A 77 -6.09 -1.57 11.77
C THR A 77 -5.64 -0.30 12.45
N THR A 78 -6.44 0.78 12.44
CA THR A 78 -6.06 2.16 12.82
C THR A 78 -4.96 2.80 11.98
N VAL A 79 -4.43 2.09 10.99
CA VAL A 79 -3.32 2.56 10.16
C VAL A 79 -3.85 3.47 9.04
N VAL A 80 -3.19 4.63 8.87
CA VAL A 80 -3.50 5.59 7.80
C VAL A 80 -2.22 5.85 7.01
N PRO A 81 -2.13 5.36 5.76
CA PRO A 81 -0.96 5.59 4.92
C PRO A 81 -0.91 7.05 4.42
N PRO A 82 0.30 7.62 4.18
CA PRO A 82 0.45 8.99 3.69
C PRO A 82 -0.02 9.16 2.24
N TYR A 83 -0.12 8.09 1.51
CA TYR A 83 -0.70 7.99 0.17
C TYR A 83 -1.22 6.58 -0.07
N ILE A 84 -2.07 6.43 -1.05
CA ILE A 84 -2.53 5.13 -1.55
C ILE A 84 -2.67 5.21 -3.07
N GLU A 85 -2.38 4.13 -3.78
CA GLU A 85 -2.57 4.06 -5.22
C GLU A 85 -3.24 2.77 -5.63
N GLN A 86 -4.05 2.83 -6.68
CA GLN A 86 -4.65 1.64 -7.25
C GLN A 86 -3.57 0.73 -7.85
N LEU A 87 -3.52 -0.51 -7.39
CA LEU A 87 -2.63 -1.54 -7.91
C LEU A 87 -3.23 -2.21 -9.14
N CYS A 88 -4.41 -2.80 -8.98
CA CYS A 88 -5.13 -3.54 -10.01
C CYS A 88 -6.62 -3.68 -9.66
N THR A 89 -7.39 -4.15 -10.64
CA THR A 89 -8.76 -4.62 -10.44
C THR A 89 -8.82 -6.09 -10.86
N VAL A 90 -9.35 -6.94 -9.97
CA VAL A 90 -9.51 -8.38 -10.24
C VAL A 90 -10.97 -8.76 -10.05
N GLY A 91 -11.55 -9.42 -11.06
CA GLY A 91 -12.95 -9.87 -11.00
C GLY A 91 -13.14 -11.21 -11.70
N ASN A 92 -13.72 -12.17 -10.99
CA ASN A 92 -14.07 -13.49 -11.54
C ASN A 92 -15.04 -14.23 -10.62
N SER A 93 -15.45 -15.44 -11.05
CA SER A 93 -16.40 -16.29 -10.33
C SER A 93 -15.74 -17.17 -9.24
N HIS A 94 -14.42 -17.16 -9.12
CA HIS A 94 -13.68 -18.12 -8.30
C HIS A 94 -13.01 -17.48 -7.09
N ARG A 95 -12.76 -16.18 -7.12
CA ARG A 95 -12.08 -15.48 -6.03
C ARG A 95 -12.86 -15.43 -4.72
N ASP A 96 -14.20 -15.51 -4.80
CA ASP A 96 -15.07 -15.52 -3.64
C ASP A 96 -16.16 -16.61 -3.80
N VAL A 97 -16.21 -17.53 -2.84
CA VAL A 97 -17.19 -18.64 -2.85
C VAL A 97 -18.66 -18.17 -2.75
N ARG A 98 -18.91 -16.93 -2.33
CA ARG A 98 -20.25 -16.33 -2.23
C ARG A 98 -20.83 -15.93 -3.58
N GLY A 99 -20.00 -15.79 -4.61
CA GLY A 99 -20.47 -15.45 -5.96
C GLY A 99 -19.42 -14.70 -6.78
N TRP A 100 -19.86 -14.25 -7.96
CA TRP A 100 -19.04 -13.44 -8.85
C TRP A 100 -18.69 -12.10 -8.17
N SER A 101 -17.42 -11.82 -8.01
CA SER A 101 -16.96 -10.66 -7.25
C SER A 101 -15.82 -9.91 -7.92
N VAL A 102 -15.77 -8.61 -7.65
CA VAL A 102 -14.69 -7.71 -8.07
C VAL A 102 -14.05 -7.11 -6.85
N THR A 103 -12.73 -7.03 -6.83
CA THR A 103 -12.00 -6.16 -5.92
C THR A 103 -11.19 -5.13 -6.69
N VAL A 104 -11.19 -3.89 -6.18
CA VAL A 104 -10.22 -2.89 -6.55
C VAL A 104 -9.15 -2.87 -5.47
N CYS A 105 -7.96 -3.36 -5.83
CA CYS A 105 -6.84 -3.47 -4.91
C CYS A 105 -6.00 -2.20 -4.93
N TYR A 106 -5.70 -1.68 -3.75
CA TYR A 106 -4.82 -0.54 -3.53
C TYR A 106 -3.50 -0.99 -2.89
N THR A 107 -2.46 -0.17 -3.02
CA THR A 107 -1.17 -0.43 -2.37
C THR A 107 -0.52 0.87 -1.89
N ALA A 108 0.25 0.76 -0.82
CA ALA A 108 1.12 1.84 -0.32
C ALA A 108 2.35 1.27 0.39
N LEU A 109 3.38 2.10 0.49
CA LEU A 109 4.53 1.89 1.37
C LEU A 109 4.56 3.05 2.37
N MET A 110 4.76 2.74 3.65
CA MET A 110 4.75 3.73 4.72
C MET A 110 5.76 3.39 5.81
N SER A 111 6.14 4.37 6.63
CA SER A 111 6.88 4.14 7.86
C SER A 111 6.05 3.29 8.84
N TYR A 112 6.73 2.51 9.66
CA TYR A 112 6.05 1.64 10.63
C TYR A 112 5.12 2.43 11.55
N GLN A 113 3.90 1.96 11.66
CA GLN A 113 2.89 2.43 12.59
C GLN A 113 2.29 1.20 13.31
N ALA A 114 2.20 1.25 14.63
CA ALA A 114 1.52 0.19 15.37
C ALA A 114 0.06 0.09 14.93
N CYS A 115 -0.43 -1.12 14.73
CA CYS A 115 -1.82 -1.37 14.36
C CYS A 115 -2.64 -1.84 15.57
N GLN A 116 -3.94 -1.50 15.58
CA GLN A 116 -4.91 -1.92 16.58
C GLN A 116 -6.24 -2.24 15.89
N ILE A 117 -6.92 -3.28 16.35
CA ILE A 117 -8.25 -3.63 15.85
C ILE A 117 -9.31 -2.70 16.49
N GLN A 118 -10.30 -2.31 15.68
CA GLN A 118 -11.42 -1.46 16.15
C GLN A 118 -12.80 -2.06 15.88
N ILE A 119 -12.89 -3.16 15.12
CA ILE A 119 -14.18 -3.76 14.73
C ILE A 119 -14.19 -5.28 14.91
N ASP A 120 -15.36 -5.83 15.19
CA ASP A 120 -15.59 -7.26 15.48
C ASP A 120 -15.37 -8.19 14.26
N SER A 121 -15.23 -7.63 13.06
CA SER A 121 -15.00 -8.42 11.85
C SER A 121 -13.58 -8.97 11.72
N VAL A 122 -12.69 -8.60 12.64
CA VAL A 122 -11.30 -9.07 12.74
C VAL A 122 -10.96 -9.42 14.18
N THR A 123 -10.16 -10.47 14.38
CA THR A 123 -9.69 -10.91 15.71
C THR A 123 -8.29 -10.41 16.02
N ASP A 124 -7.50 -10.10 14.98
CA ASP A 124 -6.13 -9.57 15.12
C ASP A 124 -5.74 -8.76 13.88
N ALA A 125 -4.78 -7.84 14.05
CA ALA A 125 -4.14 -7.07 12.98
C ALA A 125 -2.63 -6.99 13.24
N LYS A 126 -1.80 -7.33 12.25
CA LYS A 126 -0.36 -7.46 12.47
C LYS A 126 0.44 -7.19 11.21
N TRP A 127 1.63 -6.58 11.40
CA TRP A 127 2.68 -6.50 10.39
C TRP A 127 3.46 -7.81 10.37
N TRP A 128 3.31 -8.57 9.29
CA TRP A 128 4.00 -9.83 9.08
C TRP A 128 5.24 -9.65 8.19
N PRO A 129 6.37 -10.32 8.49
CA PRO A 129 7.46 -10.41 7.54
C PRO A 129 6.95 -10.94 6.19
N LEU A 130 7.31 -10.28 5.09
CA LEU A 130 6.80 -10.66 3.77
C LEU A 130 7.18 -12.10 3.38
N GLU A 131 8.39 -12.52 3.72
CA GLU A 131 8.87 -13.88 3.41
C GLU A 131 8.04 -14.97 4.12
N ASP A 132 7.56 -14.70 5.35
CA ASP A 132 6.66 -15.61 6.07
C ASP A 132 5.29 -15.68 5.39
N VAL A 133 4.77 -14.52 4.96
CA VAL A 133 3.46 -14.41 4.30
C VAL A 133 3.43 -15.18 2.99
N LEU A 134 4.53 -15.19 2.23
CA LEU A 134 4.63 -15.93 0.96
C LEU A 134 4.56 -17.46 1.14
N GLN A 135 4.72 -17.96 2.38
CA GLN A 135 4.68 -19.38 2.70
C GLN A 135 3.41 -19.82 3.45
N MET A 136 2.52 -18.87 3.80
CA MET A 136 1.33 -19.17 4.59
C MET A 136 0.04 -19.13 3.77
N PRO A 137 -0.98 -19.93 4.11
CA PRO A 137 -2.28 -19.86 3.45
C PRO A 137 -3.00 -18.57 3.85
N LEU A 138 -3.40 -17.77 2.86
CA LEU A 138 -4.21 -16.57 3.04
C LEU A 138 -5.66 -16.79 2.60
N ALA A 139 -6.56 -15.92 3.09
CA ALA A 139 -7.93 -15.88 2.61
C ALA A 139 -8.00 -15.42 1.15
N PHE A 140 -8.95 -15.96 0.39
CA PHE A 140 -9.22 -15.60 -1.01
C PHE A 140 -7.98 -15.72 -1.92
N ASP A 141 -7.82 -14.75 -2.83
CA ASP A 141 -6.71 -14.57 -3.74
C ASP A 141 -5.65 -13.56 -3.21
N HIS A 142 -5.65 -13.30 -1.89
CA HIS A 142 -4.85 -12.23 -1.30
C HIS A 142 -3.34 -12.44 -1.46
N LEU A 143 -2.86 -13.69 -1.49
CA LEU A 143 -1.45 -13.97 -1.77
C LEU A 143 -1.03 -13.42 -3.14
N GLN A 144 -1.84 -13.65 -4.17
CA GLN A 144 -1.57 -13.16 -5.53
C GLN A 144 -1.54 -11.62 -5.61
N LEU A 145 -2.44 -10.95 -4.86
CA LEU A 145 -2.45 -9.48 -4.77
C LEU A 145 -1.18 -8.95 -4.09
N ILE A 146 -0.69 -9.63 -3.05
CA ILE A 146 0.56 -9.26 -2.35
C ILE A 146 1.77 -9.43 -3.28
N GLU A 147 1.84 -10.52 -4.03
CA GLU A 147 2.91 -10.75 -5.01
C GLU A 147 2.95 -9.67 -6.10
N GLN A 148 1.79 -9.29 -6.65
CA GLN A 148 1.68 -8.20 -7.62
C GLN A 148 2.09 -6.85 -7.02
N ALA A 149 1.70 -6.59 -5.76
CA ALA A 149 2.07 -5.36 -5.07
C ALA A 149 3.58 -5.29 -4.78
N ARG A 150 4.20 -6.42 -4.38
CA ARG A 150 5.65 -6.54 -4.21
C ARG A 150 6.39 -6.22 -5.51
N GLU A 151 5.96 -6.81 -6.63
CA GLU A 151 6.54 -6.53 -7.94
C GLU A 151 6.42 -5.05 -8.32
N ARG A 152 5.23 -4.46 -8.15
CA ARG A 152 5.01 -3.02 -8.39
C ARG A 152 5.92 -2.16 -7.52
N LEU A 153 6.10 -2.49 -6.25
CA LEU A 153 6.96 -1.75 -5.32
C LEU A 153 8.43 -1.83 -5.76
N THR A 154 8.91 -3.02 -6.16
CA THR A 154 10.25 -3.20 -6.71
C THR A 154 10.47 -2.37 -7.97
N GLN A 155 9.51 -2.37 -8.90
CA GLN A 155 9.57 -1.53 -10.09
C GLN A 155 9.62 -0.03 -9.74
N LYS A 156 8.81 0.43 -8.79
CA LYS A 156 8.81 1.82 -8.33
C LYS A 156 10.14 2.24 -7.72
N ALA A 157 10.84 1.35 -7.03
CA ALA A 157 12.16 1.63 -6.51
C ALA A 157 13.20 1.94 -7.59
N LEU A 158 12.96 1.56 -8.86
CA LEU A 158 13.83 1.90 -9.99
C LEU A 158 13.67 3.35 -10.48
N TYR A 159 12.46 3.91 -10.39
CA TYR A 159 12.13 5.16 -11.07
C TYR A 159 11.44 6.21 -10.21
N SER A 160 11.36 6.03 -8.90
CA SER A 160 10.71 6.99 -7.98
C SER A 160 11.39 7.03 -6.62
N LEU A 161 11.03 8.01 -5.77
CA LEU A 161 11.43 8.07 -4.36
C LEU A 161 10.34 7.51 -3.42
N VAL A 162 9.36 6.79 -3.92
CA VAL A 162 8.35 6.08 -3.12
C VAL A 162 8.96 5.24 -1.98
N PRO A 163 10.12 4.56 -2.15
CA PRO A 163 10.79 3.89 -1.04
C PRO A 163 11.06 4.75 0.20
N GLY A 164 11.18 6.07 0.04
CA GLY A 164 11.36 7.00 1.15
C GLY A 164 10.19 7.04 2.14
N PHE A 165 8.97 6.72 1.70
CA PHE A 165 7.81 6.64 2.61
C PHE A 165 7.91 5.53 3.66
N ALA A 166 8.79 4.54 3.45
CA ALA A 166 9.08 3.52 4.48
C ALA A 166 9.88 4.05 5.68
N LEU A 167 10.48 5.22 5.54
CA LEU A 167 11.34 5.81 6.57
C LEU A 167 10.54 6.73 7.50
N ALA A 168 10.89 6.68 8.79
CA ALA A 168 10.45 7.71 9.72
C ALA A 168 11.18 9.03 9.41
N GLU A 169 10.44 10.12 9.30
CA GLU A 169 11.02 11.44 9.07
C GLU A 169 11.47 12.10 10.38
N PRO A 170 12.58 12.84 10.40
CA PRO A 170 13.51 13.04 9.28
C PRO A 170 14.53 11.88 9.13
N PHE A 171 14.96 11.59 7.89
CA PHE A 171 15.88 10.51 7.55
C PHE A 171 17.14 11.02 6.81
N THR A 172 18.14 10.14 6.66
CA THR A 172 19.40 10.42 5.94
C THR A 172 19.36 9.82 4.52
N LEU A 173 20.18 10.36 3.59
CA LEU A 173 20.34 9.77 2.25
C LEU A 173 20.87 8.31 2.27
N PRO A 174 21.77 7.90 3.16
CA PRO A 174 22.13 6.49 3.29
C PRO A 174 20.96 5.58 3.65
N GLU A 175 20.06 6.01 4.56
CA GLU A 175 18.85 5.24 4.89
C GLU A 175 17.92 5.13 3.68
N LEU A 176 17.71 6.21 2.94
CA LEU A 176 16.92 6.20 1.72
C LEU A 176 17.52 5.25 0.68
N GLN A 177 18.83 5.30 0.45
CA GLN A 177 19.54 4.38 -0.44
C GLN A 177 19.35 2.93 0.00
N HIS A 178 19.50 2.66 1.30
CA HIS A 178 19.37 1.31 1.84
C HIS A 178 17.98 0.69 1.61
N VAL A 179 16.90 1.46 1.80
CA VAL A 179 15.55 0.97 1.50
C VAL A 179 15.39 0.65 0.01
N HIS A 180 15.93 1.49 -0.90
CA HIS A 180 15.95 1.16 -2.32
C HIS A 180 16.69 -0.14 -2.60
N GLU A 181 17.86 -0.35 -2.00
CA GLU A 181 18.67 -1.57 -2.17
C GLU A 181 17.93 -2.82 -1.67
N VAL A 182 17.24 -2.72 -0.54
CA VAL A 182 16.41 -3.82 0.00
C VAL A 182 15.29 -4.19 -0.98
N LEU A 183 14.55 -3.21 -1.50
CA LEU A 183 13.45 -3.45 -2.44
C LEU A 183 13.93 -4.00 -3.77
N LEU A 184 15.12 -3.62 -4.23
CA LEU A 184 15.73 -4.09 -5.46
C LEU A 184 16.49 -5.42 -5.32
N GLY A 185 16.79 -5.84 -4.08
CA GLY A 185 17.61 -7.02 -3.80
C GLY A 185 19.06 -6.90 -4.26
N LYS A 186 19.57 -5.68 -4.50
CA LYS A 186 20.94 -5.43 -4.97
C LYS A 186 21.45 -4.04 -4.56
N PRO A 187 22.78 -3.86 -4.43
CA PRO A 187 23.37 -2.58 -4.10
C PRO A 187 23.21 -1.57 -5.24
N ILE A 188 23.17 -0.28 -4.88
CA ILE A 188 23.12 0.87 -5.79
C ILE A 188 24.41 1.68 -5.66
N GLN A 189 24.92 2.21 -6.79
CA GLN A 189 26.08 3.08 -6.81
C GLN A 189 25.77 4.43 -6.15
N GLY A 190 26.31 4.66 -4.92
CA GLY A 190 25.91 5.77 -4.05
C GLY A 190 26.12 7.18 -4.63
N LYS A 191 27.17 7.43 -5.44
CA LYS A 191 27.37 8.76 -6.06
C LYS A 191 26.30 9.07 -7.10
N SER A 192 25.94 8.08 -7.91
CA SER A 192 24.88 8.22 -8.92
C SER A 192 23.51 8.41 -8.25
N PHE A 193 23.20 7.61 -7.24
CA PHE A 193 21.98 7.72 -6.46
C PHE A 193 21.80 9.13 -5.88
N ARG A 194 22.82 9.62 -5.12
CA ARG A 194 22.76 10.97 -4.52
C ARG A 194 22.53 12.07 -5.55
N ARG A 195 23.31 12.06 -6.63
CA ARG A 195 23.16 13.07 -7.69
C ARG A 195 21.74 13.10 -8.27
N ARG A 196 21.11 11.94 -8.46
CA ARG A 196 19.75 11.86 -9.00
C ARG A 196 18.69 12.33 -8.01
N VAL A 197 18.84 11.95 -6.75
CA VAL A 197 17.95 12.40 -5.66
C VAL A 197 18.03 13.92 -5.50
N GLU A 198 19.22 14.49 -5.52
CA GLU A 198 19.44 15.94 -5.46
C GLU A 198 18.85 16.66 -6.68
N GLN A 199 19.03 16.12 -7.89
CA GLN A 199 18.48 16.68 -9.14
C GLN A 199 16.95 16.61 -9.21
N ALA A 200 16.33 15.64 -8.55
CA ALA A 200 14.88 15.51 -8.50
C ALA A 200 14.22 16.59 -7.66
N ASP A 201 14.96 17.21 -6.75
CA ASP A 201 14.46 18.24 -5.82
C ASP A 201 13.19 17.82 -5.05
N LEU A 202 13.13 16.55 -4.62
CA LEU A 202 11.98 15.98 -3.88
C LEU A 202 12.19 15.92 -2.37
N LEU A 203 13.34 16.39 -1.89
CA LEU A 203 13.68 16.38 -0.48
C LEU A 203 13.73 17.81 0.07
N ILE A 204 13.26 17.96 1.32
CA ILE A 204 13.43 19.16 2.11
C ILE A 204 14.60 18.91 3.06
N ASP A 205 15.69 19.69 2.94
CA ASP A 205 16.76 19.69 3.93
C ASP A 205 16.24 20.37 5.20
N THR A 206 16.29 19.67 6.32
CA THR A 206 15.80 20.18 7.61
C THR A 206 16.78 21.12 8.32
N GLY A 207 18.02 21.20 7.81
CA GLY A 207 19.15 21.87 8.49
C GLY A 207 19.70 21.10 9.70
N LEU A 208 19.09 19.99 10.07
CA LEU A 208 19.52 19.13 11.18
C LEU A 208 20.51 18.06 10.71
N LYS A 209 21.30 17.55 11.64
CA LYS A 209 22.28 16.49 11.38
C LYS A 209 22.15 15.39 12.41
N ARG A 210 22.30 14.12 11.97
CA ARG A 210 22.47 12.98 12.84
C ARG A 210 23.96 12.76 13.10
N THR A 211 24.34 12.69 14.37
CA THR A 211 25.74 12.63 14.82
C THR A 211 26.09 11.37 15.60
N GLU A 212 25.18 10.42 15.75
CA GLU A 212 25.27 9.29 16.69
C GLU A 212 26.43 8.31 16.38
N ARG A 213 26.80 8.12 15.11
CA ARG A 213 27.94 7.28 14.69
C ARG A 213 28.53 7.76 13.38
N GLY A 214 29.84 8.06 13.36
CA GLY A 214 30.56 8.42 12.13
C GLY A 214 30.47 9.91 11.74
N ARG A 215 30.62 10.19 10.42
CA ARG A 215 30.53 11.57 9.89
C ARG A 215 29.09 12.08 9.99
N PRO A 216 28.86 13.31 10.47
CA PRO A 216 27.52 13.90 10.54
C PRO A 216 26.79 13.83 9.18
N ALA A 217 25.57 13.32 9.18
CA ALA A 217 24.72 13.20 8.00
C ALA A 217 23.52 14.16 8.08
N ASN A 218 23.26 14.90 7.00
CA ASN A 218 22.10 15.77 6.91
C ASN A 218 20.80 14.95 6.98
N LEU A 219 19.78 15.55 7.55
CA LEU A 219 18.44 14.97 7.70
C LEU A 219 17.46 15.64 6.75
N TYR A 220 16.64 14.80 6.11
CA TYR A 220 15.70 15.20 5.06
C TYR A 220 14.28 14.76 5.37
N ARG A 221 13.31 15.42 4.73
CA ARG A 221 11.90 15.01 4.63
C ARG A 221 11.49 14.92 3.16
N LEU A 222 10.48 14.12 2.86
CA LEU A 222 9.88 14.06 1.54
C LEU A 222 9.01 15.29 1.27
N LYS A 223 9.01 15.78 0.02
CA LYS A 223 8.00 16.74 -0.46
C LYS A 223 6.68 16.03 -0.74
N SER A 224 5.58 16.78 -0.73
CA SER A 224 4.22 16.25 -0.92
C SER A 224 3.98 15.59 -2.29
N ASP A 225 4.70 16.02 -3.32
CA ASP A 225 4.59 15.53 -4.69
C ASP A 225 5.44 14.28 -4.99
N THR A 226 6.19 13.78 -3.97
CA THR A 226 7.10 12.63 -4.12
C THR A 226 6.38 11.36 -4.62
N ALA A 227 5.14 11.12 -4.21
CA ALA A 227 4.39 9.93 -4.62
C ALA A 227 4.08 9.89 -6.13
N SER A 228 3.92 11.05 -6.76
CA SER A 228 3.58 11.19 -8.18
C SER A 228 4.80 11.32 -9.11
N TYR A 229 5.96 11.68 -8.57
CA TYR A 229 7.16 11.93 -9.36
C TYR A 229 7.78 10.65 -9.91
N ARG A 230 8.34 10.73 -11.13
CA ARG A 230 9.06 9.63 -11.78
C ARG A 230 10.33 10.13 -12.43
N PHE A 231 11.43 9.41 -12.19
CA PHE A 231 12.69 9.67 -12.88
C PHE A 231 12.58 9.28 -14.37
N LEU A 232 13.19 10.08 -15.24
CA LEU A 232 13.27 9.78 -16.68
C LEU A 232 14.14 8.55 -17.00
N ARG A 233 15.07 8.21 -16.10
CA ARG A 233 15.95 7.03 -16.18
C ARG A 233 15.99 6.31 -14.87
N ASN A 234 16.15 4.98 -14.89
CA ASN A 234 16.21 4.17 -13.68
C ASN A 234 17.34 4.62 -12.74
N LEU A 235 17.11 4.52 -11.43
CA LEU A 235 18.05 4.93 -10.38
C LEU A 235 19.33 4.08 -10.35
N GLU A 236 19.28 2.87 -10.87
CA GLU A 236 20.39 1.91 -10.90
C GLU A 236 21.35 2.06 -12.07
N CYS A 237 21.09 2.98 -13.00
CA CYS A 237 21.94 3.23 -14.19
C CYS A 237 22.99 4.30 -13.93
#